data_cd34a402ade7cfb665ebb57dc72394f9
#
_entry.id   cd34a402ade7cfb665ebb57dc72394f9
#
_cell.length_a   1.000
_cell.length_b   1.000
_cell.length_c   1.000
_cell.angle_alpha   90.00
_cell.angle_beta   90.00
_cell.angle_gamma   90.00
#
_symmetry.space_group_name_H-M   'P 1'
#
loop_
_entity.id
_entity.type
_entity.pdbx_description
1 polymer ?
#
loop_
_entity_poly.entity_id
_entity_poly.type
_entity_poly.pdbx_seq_one_letter_code
_entity_poly.pdbx_strand_id
1 'polypeptide(L)'
;RILKPMLRERITDPWREVSWDEAFAHVATKFRAIQARYGKDAIGGITSSRCTNEETYLVQKLVRAGFGNNNVDTCARVCHSPTGYGLKAAFGTSAGTQDFDSVEHADVVLVIGANPTDGHPVFASRLKKRLRAGARLIVIDPRRIDLVRTPHVEAAHHLALKPGTNVAVLDALAHVIVTEGLYDEAFVRERCE
;
A
#
# COMPACT_ATOMS: atom_id res chain seq x y z
N ARG A 1 24.60 -0.49 10.04
CA ARG A 1 24.27 -1.27 8.85
C ARG A 1 24.96 -2.63 8.92
N ILE A 2 24.24 -3.70 8.60
CA ILE A 2 24.81 -5.05 8.54
C ILE A 2 25.68 -5.13 7.27
N LEU A 3 26.94 -5.55 7.43
CA LEU A 3 27.92 -5.63 6.35
C LEU A 3 28.27 -7.06 5.93
N LYS A 4 27.94 -8.05 6.77
CA LYS A 4 28.20 -9.46 6.52
C LYS A 4 26.94 -10.28 6.72
N PRO A 5 26.78 -11.41 6.04
CA PRO A 5 25.68 -12.34 6.31
C PRO A 5 25.72 -12.82 7.75
N MET A 6 24.56 -13.09 8.29
CA MET A 6 24.41 -13.58 9.68
C MET A 6 23.44 -14.75 9.67
N LEU A 7 23.78 -15.80 10.42
CA LEU A 7 22.94 -16.99 10.62
C LEU A 7 22.64 -17.19 12.10
N ARG A 8 21.51 -17.82 12.38
CA ARG A 8 21.15 -18.40 13.68
C ARG A 8 20.32 -19.66 13.47
N GLU A 9 20.40 -20.62 14.36
CA GLU A 9 19.67 -21.89 14.27
C GLU A 9 18.22 -21.72 14.75
N ARG A 10 17.99 -21.01 15.82
CA ARG A 10 16.67 -20.76 16.41
C ARG A 10 16.42 -19.26 16.54
N ILE A 11 15.16 -18.87 16.60
CA ILE A 11 14.77 -17.47 16.73
C ILE A 11 15.31 -16.79 18.00
N THR A 12 15.56 -17.57 19.04
CA THR A 12 16.10 -17.13 20.34
C THR A 12 17.62 -17.09 20.39
N ASP A 13 18.31 -17.70 19.43
CA ASP A 13 19.76 -17.79 19.44
C ASP A 13 20.39 -16.46 18.99
N PRO A 14 21.61 -16.14 19.46
CA PRO A 14 22.34 -14.99 18.98
C PRO A 14 22.70 -15.14 17.49
N TRP A 15 22.78 -14.02 16.82
CA TRP A 15 23.25 -13.99 15.44
C TRP A 15 24.77 -14.22 15.39
N ARG A 16 25.20 -15.09 14.44
CA ARG A 16 26.61 -15.35 14.14
C ARG A 16 26.95 -14.84 12.75
N GLU A 17 28.00 -14.04 12.62
CA GLU A 17 28.52 -13.64 11.31
C GLU A 17 29.07 -14.86 10.57
N VAL A 18 28.82 -14.93 9.26
CA VAL A 18 29.28 -16.02 8.37
C VAL A 18 29.82 -15.46 7.07
N SER A 19 30.51 -16.30 6.30
CA SER A 19 30.89 -15.96 4.92
C SER A 19 29.69 -16.02 3.98
N TRP A 20 29.80 -15.40 2.82
CA TRP A 20 28.78 -15.51 1.78
C TRP A 20 28.64 -16.95 1.28
N ASP A 21 29.72 -17.69 1.15
CA ASP A 21 29.67 -19.10 0.74
C ASP A 21 28.91 -19.97 1.73
N GLU A 22 29.16 -19.78 3.03
CA GLU A 22 28.40 -20.46 4.09
C GLU A 22 26.91 -20.08 4.05
N ALA A 23 26.60 -18.80 3.88
CA ALA A 23 25.22 -18.35 3.79
C ALA A 23 24.48 -18.94 2.58
N PHE A 24 25.10 -18.93 1.39
CA PHE A 24 24.52 -19.54 0.20
C PHE A 24 24.35 -21.06 0.32
N ALA A 25 25.32 -21.75 0.85
CA ALA A 25 25.24 -23.20 1.09
C ALA A 25 24.09 -23.54 2.06
N HIS A 26 23.95 -22.78 3.14
CA HIS A 26 22.86 -22.94 4.09
C HIS A 26 21.49 -22.73 3.41
N VAL A 27 21.29 -21.61 2.72
CA VAL A 27 20.04 -21.28 2.02
C VAL A 27 19.69 -22.33 0.99
N ALA A 28 20.65 -22.74 0.14
CA ALA A 28 20.43 -23.75 -0.89
C ALA A 28 20.02 -25.10 -0.29
N THR A 29 20.67 -25.49 0.84
CA THR A 29 20.35 -26.74 1.54
C THR A 29 18.92 -26.70 2.10
N LYS A 30 18.51 -25.57 2.71
CA LYS A 30 17.16 -25.40 3.26
C LYS A 30 16.10 -25.43 2.15
N PHE A 31 16.31 -24.74 1.04
CA PHE A 31 15.39 -24.77 -0.10
C PHE A 31 15.22 -26.16 -0.68
N ARG A 32 16.32 -26.90 -0.89
CA ARG A 32 16.26 -28.29 -1.36
C ARG A 32 15.49 -29.19 -0.40
N ALA A 33 15.73 -29.08 0.90
CA ALA A 33 15.02 -29.84 1.93
C ALA A 33 13.51 -29.55 1.93
N ILE A 34 13.12 -28.27 1.80
CA ILE A 34 11.72 -27.86 1.72
C ILE A 34 11.06 -28.45 0.46
N GLN A 35 11.70 -28.33 -0.70
CA GLN A 35 11.16 -28.87 -1.95
C GLN A 35 11.08 -30.39 -1.93
N ALA A 36 12.06 -31.07 -1.35
CA ALA A 36 12.04 -32.52 -1.21
C ALA A 36 10.89 -33.02 -0.32
N ARG A 37 10.54 -32.23 0.72
CA ARG A 37 9.49 -32.57 1.67
C ARG A 37 8.08 -32.16 1.22
N TYR A 38 7.94 -31.00 0.58
CA TYR A 38 6.64 -30.39 0.32
C TYR A 38 6.34 -30.13 -1.16
N GLY A 39 7.27 -30.48 -2.07
CA GLY A 39 7.12 -30.28 -3.50
C GLY A 39 7.63 -28.92 -3.99
N LYS A 40 7.61 -28.76 -5.32
CA LYS A 40 8.17 -27.58 -5.99
C LYS A 40 7.44 -26.29 -5.63
N ASP A 41 6.13 -26.36 -5.40
CA ASP A 41 5.28 -25.20 -5.15
C ASP A 41 5.35 -24.66 -3.72
N ALA A 42 6.15 -25.31 -2.86
CA ALA A 42 6.34 -24.88 -1.47
C ALA A 42 7.21 -23.61 -1.31
N ILE A 43 7.83 -23.14 -2.39
CA ILE A 43 8.70 -21.96 -2.39
C ILE A 43 8.18 -20.97 -3.43
N GLY A 44 8.15 -19.70 -3.07
CA GLY A 44 7.84 -18.61 -3.98
C GLY A 44 8.81 -17.44 -3.83
N GLY A 45 8.66 -16.42 -4.65
CA GLY A 45 9.43 -15.19 -4.59
C GLY A 45 8.55 -13.95 -4.67
N ILE A 46 8.87 -12.94 -3.89
CA ILE A 46 8.22 -11.63 -3.93
C ILE A 46 9.29 -10.57 -4.15
N THR A 47 9.06 -9.71 -5.15
CA THR A 47 9.90 -8.55 -5.41
C THR A 47 9.24 -7.27 -4.89
N SER A 48 9.95 -6.16 -5.00
CA SER A 48 9.47 -4.85 -4.59
C SER A 48 9.57 -3.86 -5.75
N SER A 49 8.69 -2.88 -5.78
CA SER A 49 8.80 -1.72 -6.67
C SER A 49 10.02 -0.84 -6.37
N ARG A 50 10.73 -1.12 -5.27
CA ARG A 50 11.99 -0.46 -4.89
C ARG A 50 13.25 -1.22 -5.33
N CYS A 51 13.07 -2.38 -5.97
CA CYS A 51 14.15 -3.14 -6.59
C CYS A 51 14.43 -2.63 -8.00
N THR A 52 15.66 -2.85 -8.48
CA THR A 52 15.98 -2.64 -9.88
C THR A 52 15.30 -3.67 -10.78
N ASN A 53 15.27 -3.41 -12.09
CA ASN A 53 14.74 -4.38 -13.06
C ASN A 53 15.56 -5.67 -13.05
N GLU A 54 16.88 -5.57 -12.88
CA GLU A 54 17.80 -6.70 -12.82
C GLU A 54 17.52 -7.59 -11.60
N GLU A 55 17.32 -7.00 -10.43
CA GLU A 55 16.96 -7.74 -9.20
C GLU A 55 15.63 -8.46 -9.37
N THR A 56 14.63 -7.77 -9.91
CA THR A 56 13.30 -8.35 -10.18
C THR A 56 13.38 -9.50 -11.18
N TYR A 57 14.16 -9.33 -12.25
CA TYR A 57 14.41 -10.39 -13.24
C TYR A 57 15.10 -11.60 -12.61
N LEU A 58 16.14 -11.37 -11.78
CA LEU A 58 16.88 -12.46 -11.14
C LEU A 58 16.01 -13.26 -10.17
N VAL A 59 15.16 -12.63 -9.38
CA VAL A 59 14.20 -13.32 -8.51
C VAL A 59 13.23 -14.16 -9.35
N GLN A 60 12.70 -13.59 -10.43
CA GLN A 60 11.79 -14.30 -11.33
C GLN A 60 12.47 -15.51 -11.99
N LYS A 61 13.73 -15.34 -12.44
CA LYS A 61 14.56 -16.40 -12.99
C LYS A 61 14.85 -17.50 -11.98
N LEU A 62 15.19 -17.13 -10.73
CA LEU A 62 15.43 -18.07 -9.64
C LEU A 62 14.19 -18.94 -9.37
N VAL A 63 13.01 -18.34 -9.27
CA VAL A 63 11.76 -19.06 -9.00
C VAL A 63 11.41 -19.99 -10.16
N ARG A 64 11.48 -19.51 -11.41
CA ARG A 64 11.08 -20.30 -12.57
C ARG A 64 12.10 -21.36 -12.93
N ALA A 65 13.37 -21.00 -13.04
CA ALA A 65 14.43 -21.93 -13.45
C ALA A 65 15.04 -22.71 -12.27
N GLY A 66 15.20 -22.09 -11.11
CA GLY A 66 15.81 -22.72 -9.94
C GLY A 66 14.83 -23.57 -9.15
N PHE A 67 13.64 -23.07 -8.86
CA PHE A 67 12.63 -23.80 -8.08
C PHE A 67 11.64 -24.59 -8.96
N GLY A 68 11.54 -24.26 -10.23
CA GLY A 68 10.71 -24.99 -11.20
C GLY A 68 9.21 -24.74 -11.04
N ASN A 69 8.81 -23.55 -10.60
CA ASN A 69 7.42 -23.12 -10.49
C ASN A 69 7.26 -21.66 -10.96
N ASN A 70 6.05 -21.11 -10.89
CA ASN A 70 5.74 -19.74 -11.27
C ASN A 70 5.17 -18.91 -10.10
N ASN A 71 5.46 -19.29 -8.86
CA ASN A 71 5.00 -18.60 -7.64
C ASN A 71 5.85 -17.35 -7.39
N VAL A 72 5.77 -16.40 -8.29
CA VAL A 72 6.48 -15.11 -8.21
C VAL A 72 5.53 -13.96 -8.42
N ASP A 73 5.60 -12.99 -7.54
CA ASP A 73 4.77 -11.78 -7.58
C ASP A 73 5.54 -10.56 -7.07
N THR A 74 4.89 -9.42 -7.03
CA THR A 74 5.47 -8.16 -6.58
C THR A 74 4.60 -7.51 -5.50
N CYS A 75 5.16 -6.55 -4.78
CA CYS A 75 4.44 -5.79 -3.76
C CYS A 75 3.18 -5.10 -4.30
N ALA A 76 3.12 -4.78 -5.59
CA ALA A 76 1.98 -4.13 -6.22
C ALA A 76 0.68 -4.95 -6.11
N ARG A 77 0.78 -6.27 -5.98
CA ARG A 77 -0.37 -7.18 -5.79
C ARG A 77 -1.32 -6.73 -4.68
N VAL A 78 -0.77 -6.33 -3.55
CA VAL A 78 -1.53 -5.91 -2.35
C VAL A 78 -1.38 -4.43 -2.06
N CYS A 79 -0.59 -3.70 -2.83
CA CYS A 79 -0.38 -2.26 -2.68
C CYS A 79 -1.43 -1.48 -3.47
N HIS A 80 -1.24 -1.31 -4.78
CA HIS A 80 -2.09 -0.49 -5.64
C HIS A 80 -2.66 -1.21 -6.88
N SER A 81 -2.43 -2.50 -7.09
CA SER A 81 -3.12 -3.22 -8.16
C SER A 81 -4.65 -3.22 -7.99
N PRO A 82 -5.20 -3.41 -6.77
CA PRO A 82 -6.64 -3.25 -6.55
C PRO A 82 -7.13 -1.84 -6.84
N THR A 83 -6.37 -0.81 -6.47
CA THR A 83 -6.68 0.60 -6.78
C THR A 83 -6.70 0.84 -8.28
N GLY A 84 -5.68 0.34 -9.02
CA GLY A 84 -5.61 0.45 -10.47
C GLY A 84 -6.78 -0.24 -11.17
N TYR A 85 -7.22 -1.38 -10.67
CA TYR A 85 -8.42 -2.05 -11.17
C TYR A 85 -9.69 -1.21 -10.94
N GLY A 86 -9.87 -0.70 -9.71
CA GLY A 86 -11.03 0.12 -9.36
C GLY A 86 -11.09 1.43 -10.14
N LEU A 87 -9.98 2.12 -10.29
CA LEU A 87 -9.88 3.35 -11.10
C LEU A 87 -10.22 3.08 -12.55
N LYS A 88 -9.70 1.97 -13.12
CA LYS A 88 -10.01 1.60 -14.51
C LYS A 88 -11.49 1.28 -14.70
N ALA A 89 -12.11 0.60 -13.75
CA ALA A 89 -13.53 0.28 -13.80
C ALA A 89 -14.42 1.54 -13.72
N ALA A 90 -14.04 2.49 -12.84
CA ALA A 90 -14.84 3.70 -12.59
C ALA A 90 -14.54 4.84 -13.57
N PHE A 91 -13.29 5.00 -14.03
CA PHE A 91 -12.85 6.17 -14.82
C PHE A 91 -12.21 5.81 -16.16
N GLY A 92 -12.12 4.54 -16.50
CA GLY A 92 -11.47 4.08 -17.75
C GLY A 92 -9.94 4.14 -17.73
N THR A 93 -9.31 4.67 -16.68
CA THR A 93 -7.85 4.76 -16.52
C THR A 93 -7.41 4.20 -15.17
N SER A 94 -6.26 3.55 -15.13
CA SER A 94 -5.70 2.99 -13.89
C SER A 94 -4.72 3.94 -13.17
N ALA A 95 -4.83 5.22 -13.43
CA ALA A 95 -4.00 6.26 -12.80
C ALA A 95 -4.85 7.27 -12.03
N GLY A 96 -4.25 8.02 -11.12
CA GLY A 96 -4.91 9.16 -10.47
C GLY A 96 -5.33 10.20 -11.51
N THR A 97 -6.52 10.75 -11.35
CA THR A 97 -7.11 11.72 -12.28
C THR A 97 -6.81 13.17 -11.92
N GLN A 98 -6.12 13.39 -10.81
CA GLN A 98 -5.79 14.70 -10.27
C GLN A 98 -4.27 14.84 -10.05
N ASP A 99 -3.78 16.06 -10.10
CA ASP A 99 -2.42 16.42 -9.73
C ASP A 99 -2.34 16.92 -8.26
N PHE A 100 -1.13 17.24 -7.82
CA PHE A 100 -0.93 17.73 -6.45
C PHE A 100 -1.51 19.14 -6.23
N ASP A 101 -1.69 19.91 -7.29
CA ASP A 101 -2.21 21.27 -7.18
C ASP A 101 -3.73 21.26 -6.91
N SER A 102 -4.41 20.22 -7.32
CA SER A 102 -5.86 20.05 -7.12
C SER A 102 -6.29 20.15 -5.66
N VAL A 103 -5.45 19.73 -4.71
CA VAL A 103 -5.76 19.83 -3.28
C VAL A 103 -5.88 21.30 -2.83
N GLU A 104 -5.23 22.22 -3.51
CA GLU A 104 -5.26 23.66 -3.16
C GLU A 104 -6.64 24.29 -3.40
N HIS A 105 -7.49 23.66 -4.18
CA HIS A 105 -8.84 24.09 -4.52
C HIS A 105 -9.94 23.31 -3.79
N ALA A 106 -9.57 22.30 -3.01
CA ALA A 106 -10.54 21.47 -2.31
C ALA A 106 -11.04 22.16 -1.03
N ASP A 107 -12.35 22.17 -0.80
CA ASP A 107 -12.97 22.64 0.44
C ASP A 107 -13.07 21.53 1.49
N VAL A 108 -13.20 20.30 1.06
CA VAL A 108 -13.21 19.09 1.89
C VAL A 108 -12.24 18.08 1.34
N VAL A 109 -11.41 17.51 2.20
CA VAL A 109 -10.48 16.43 1.85
C VAL A 109 -10.80 15.21 2.70
N LEU A 110 -10.96 14.06 2.05
CA LEU A 110 -11.14 12.78 2.70
C LEU A 110 -9.85 11.96 2.55
N VAL A 111 -9.25 11.57 3.69
CA VAL A 111 -8.08 10.69 3.75
C VAL A 111 -8.51 9.36 4.35
N ILE A 112 -8.39 8.28 3.58
CA ILE A 112 -8.79 6.95 4.00
C ILE A 112 -7.63 5.96 3.91
N GLY A 113 -7.35 5.26 5.03
CA GLY A 113 -6.33 4.22 5.08
C GLY A 113 -4.91 4.68 4.72
N ALA A 114 -4.61 5.97 4.92
CA ALA A 114 -3.34 6.55 4.54
C ALA A 114 -2.82 7.52 5.62
N ASN A 115 -1.49 7.60 5.74
CA ASN A 115 -0.82 8.64 6.50
C ASN A 115 0.06 9.49 5.55
N PRO A 116 -0.50 10.54 4.93
CA PRO A 116 0.25 11.37 3.99
C PRO A 116 1.48 12.04 4.60
N THR A 117 1.47 12.33 5.89
CA THR A 117 2.62 12.94 6.58
C THR A 117 3.88 12.08 6.44
N ASP A 118 3.75 10.77 6.56
CA ASP A 118 4.87 9.83 6.48
C ASP A 118 5.07 9.27 5.06
N GLY A 119 3.97 8.87 4.42
CA GLY A 119 4.03 8.16 3.14
C GLY A 119 4.15 9.08 1.91
N HIS A 120 3.66 10.32 2.01
CA HIS A 120 3.59 11.29 0.89
C HIS A 120 3.87 12.70 1.39
N PRO A 121 5.08 13.00 1.91
CA PRO A 121 5.36 14.24 2.63
C PRO A 121 5.25 15.51 1.76
N VAL A 122 5.55 15.43 0.48
CA VAL A 122 5.41 16.56 -0.46
C VAL A 122 3.93 16.92 -0.64
N PHE A 123 3.08 15.92 -0.90
CA PHE A 123 1.63 16.12 -0.95
C PHE A 123 1.07 16.61 0.39
N ALA A 124 1.51 16.00 1.51
CA ALA A 124 1.07 16.40 2.84
C ALA A 124 1.40 17.86 3.18
N SER A 125 2.51 18.38 2.67
CA SER A 125 2.86 19.79 2.84
C SER A 125 1.81 20.72 2.19
N ARG A 126 1.39 20.42 0.97
CA ARG A 126 0.34 21.16 0.26
C ARG A 126 -1.02 21.02 0.94
N LEU A 127 -1.38 19.79 1.32
CA LEU A 127 -2.59 19.51 2.09
C LEU A 127 -2.64 20.34 3.37
N LYS A 128 -1.58 20.32 4.18
CA LYS A 128 -1.50 21.10 5.43
C LYS A 128 -1.62 22.62 5.19
N LYS A 129 -1.06 23.13 4.10
CA LYS A 129 -1.23 24.53 3.69
C LYS A 129 -2.71 24.84 3.43
N ARG A 130 -3.40 23.97 2.68
CA ARG A 130 -4.83 24.14 2.36
C ARG A 130 -5.73 24.04 3.60
N LEU A 131 -5.41 23.11 4.52
CA LEU A 131 -6.16 23.00 5.79
C LEU A 131 -6.04 24.26 6.64
N ARG A 132 -4.85 24.87 6.74
CA ARG A 132 -4.67 26.16 7.41
C ARG A 132 -5.42 27.31 6.73
N ALA A 133 -5.69 27.19 5.44
CA ALA A 133 -6.50 28.14 4.67
C ALA A 133 -8.02 27.88 4.77
N GLY A 134 -8.45 26.92 5.60
CA GLY A 134 -9.86 26.74 5.96
C GLY A 134 -10.54 25.49 5.36
N ALA A 135 -9.85 24.66 4.58
CA ALA A 135 -10.43 23.39 4.15
C ALA A 135 -10.68 22.45 5.34
N ARG A 136 -11.67 21.59 5.22
CA ARG A 136 -12.02 20.61 6.25
C ARG A 136 -11.43 19.25 5.90
N LEU A 137 -10.97 18.53 6.91
CA LEU A 137 -10.38 17.20 6.76
C LEU A 137 -11.26 16.16 7.45
N ILE A 138 -11.52 15.06 6.75
CA ILE A 138 -12.11 13.84 7.28
C ILE A 138 -11.05 12.74 7.19
N VAL A 139 -10.74 12.10 8.29
CA VAL A 139 -9.82 10.94 8.32
C VAL A 139 -10.60 9.68 8.65
N ILE A 140 -10.45 8.66 7.80
CA ILE A 140 -11.00 7.32 8.00
C ILE A 140 -9.82 6.36 8.16
N ASP A 141 -9.42 6.09 9.39
CA ASP A 141 -8.30 5.19 9.71
C ASP A 141 -8.48 4.64 11.13
N PRO A 142 -8.22 3.35 11.38
CA PRO A 142 -8.26 2.80 12.74
C PRO A 142 -7.24 3.46 13.68
N ARG A 143 -6.17 4.04 13.13
CA ARG A 143 -5.13 4.73 13.90
C ARG A 143 -5.37 6.23 13.95
N ARG A 144 -4.97 6.84 15.04
CA ARG A 144 -4.92 8.30 15.16
C ARG A 144 -3.62 8.81 14.52
N ILE A 145 -3.61 8.92 13.20
CA ILE A 145 -2.50 9.48 12.43
C ILE A 145 -2.24 10.96 12.80
N ASP A 146 -1.11 11.51 12.36
CA ASP A 146 -0.72 12.87 12.73
C ASP A 146 -1.76 13.93 12.33
N LEU A 147 -2.41 13.78 11.19
CA LEU A 147 -3.47 14.69 10.72
C LEU A 147 -4.73 14.69 11.60
N VAL A 148 -4.87 13.77 12.55
CA VAL A 148 -5.99 13.76 13.53
C VAL A 148 -5.69 14.64 14.73
N ARG A 149 -4.41 14.90 15.03
CA ARG A 149 -3.97 15.51 16.30
C ARG A 149 -3.03 16.71 16.16
N THR A 150 -2.51 16.98 14.97
CA THR A 150 -1.58 18.10 14.77
C THR A 150 -2.34 19.42 14.78
N PRO A 151 -1.99 20.37 15.68
CA PRO A 151 -2.67 21.66 15.77
C PRO A 151 -2.71 22.41 14.44
N HIS A 152 -3.83 23.07 14.18
CA HIS A 152 -4.11 23.88 12.98
C HIS A 152 -4.23 23.10 11.66
N VAL A 153 -4.19 21.78 11.69
CA VAL A 153 -4.43 20.90 10.53
C VAL A 153 -5.18 19.63 10.94
N GLU A 154 -5.70 19.59 12.15
CA GLU A 154 -6.44 18.45 12.69
C GLU A 154 -7.70 18.14 11.88
N ALA A 155 -8.01 16.86 11.80
CA ALA A 155 -9.23 16.40 11.15
C ALA A 155 -10.48 16.93 11.88
N ALA A 156 -11.41 17.50 11.12
CA ALA A 156 -12.73 17.86 11.63
C ALA A 156 -13.51 16.61 12.09
N HIS A 157 -13.30 15.49 11.40
CA HIS A 157 -13.88 14.20 11.76
C HIS A 157 -12.84 13.09 11.63
N HIS A 158 -12.78 12.22 12.65
CA HIS A 158 -12.00 11.00 12.64
C HIS A 158 -12.91 9.79 12.81
N LEU A 159 -13.06 9.00 11.77
CA LEU A 159 -13.83 7.76 11.77
C LEU A 159 -12.87 6.58 11.99
N ALA A 160 -12.75 6.15 13.25
CA ALA A 160 -11.88 5.04 13.66
C ALA A 160 -12.57 3.70 13.35
N LEU A 161 -12.61 3.33 12.09
CA LEU A 161 -13.25 2.09 11.63
C LEU A 161 -12.48 0.85 12.07
N LYS A 162 -13.15 -0.30 12.11
CA LYS A 162 -12.50 -1.59 12.30
C LYS A 162 -11.77 -1.99 11.00
N PRO A 163 -10.55 -2.57 11.06
CA PRO A 163 -9.89 -3.10 9.87
C PRO A 163 -10.81 -4.02 9.06
N GLY A 164 -10.82 -3.85 7.74
CA GLY A 164 -11.69 -4.62 6.83
C GLY A 164 -13.10 -4.06 6.63
N THR A 165 -13.48 -2.95 7.26
CA THR A 165 -14.83 -2.35 7.13
C THR A 165 -14.86 -1.07 6.29
N ASN A 166 -13.83 -0.79 5.50
CA ASN A 166 -13.74 0.42 4.67
C ASN A 166 -14.93 0.55 3.70
N VAL A 167 -15.27 -0.54 3.02
CA VAL A 167 -16.37 -0.56 2.04
C VAL A 167 -17.69 -0.22 2.73
N ALA A 168 -17.99 -0.83 3.88
CA ALA A 168 -19.23 -0.54 4.62
C ALA A 168 -19.35 0.93 5.04
N VAL A 169 -18.23 1.58 5.43
CA VAL A 169 -18.22 3.01 5.77
C VAL A 169 -18.44 3.88 4.53
N LEU A 170 -17.79 3.54 3.41
CA LEU A 170 -17.96 4.28 2.16
C LEU A 170 -19.37 4.13 1.60
N ASP A 171 -19.94 2.92 1.64
CA ASP A 171 -21.31 2.66 1.21
C ASP A 171 -22.34 3.41 2.08
N ALA A 172 -22.10 3.49 3.40
CA ALA A 172 -22.94 4.27 4.30
C ALA A 172 -22.90 5.77 3.97
N LEU A 173 -21.71 6.32 3.66
CA LEU A 173 -21.58 7.72 3.22
C LEU A 173 -22.28 7.94 1.87
N ALA A 174 -22.07 7.06 0.90
CA ALA A 174 -22.74 7.13 -0.40
C ALA A 174 -24.26 7.02 -0.26
N HIS A 175 -24.75 6.13 0.60
CA HIS A 175 -26.18 5.99 0.89
C HIS A 175 -26.80 7.30 1.38
N VAL A 176 -26.17 7.96 2.35
CA VAL A 176 -26.66 9.25 2.86
C VAL A 176 -26.64 10.32 1.77
N ILE A 177 -25.57 10.42 0.99
CA ILE A 177 -25.45 11.41 -0.10
C ILE A 177 -26.60 11.22 -1.11
N VAL A 178 -26.90 9.97 -1.49
CA VAL A 178 -27.95 9.68 -2.48
C VAL A 178 -29.34 9.87 -1.89
N THR A 179 -29.62 9.34 -0.70
CA THR A 179 -30.97 9.39 -0.11
C THR A 179 -31.39 10.77 0.35
N GLU A 180 -30.43 11.62 0.70
CA GLU A 180 -30.70 13.02 1.10
C GLU A 180 -30.53 14.02 -0.06
N GLY A 181 -30.20 13.54 -1.28
CA GLY A 181 -30.03 14.38 -2.44
C GLY A 181 -28.85 15.36 -2.36
N LEU A 182 -27.78 14.97 -1.66
CA LEU A 182 -26.59 15.81 -1.40
C LEU A 182 -25.57 15.73 -2.54
N TYR A 183 -26.01 15.68 -3.79
CA TYR A 183 -25.15 15.59 -4.96
C TYR A 183 -25.57 16.64 -6.02
N ASP A 184 -24.63 17.01 -6.89
CA ASP A 184 -24.91 17.87 -8.03
C ASP A 184 -25.61 17.05 -9.13
N GLU A 185 -26.91 17.25 -9.28
CA GLU A 185 -27.77 16.52 -10.21
C GLU A 185 -27.35 16.74 -11.67
N ALA A 186 -26.90 17.93 -12.03
CA ALA A 186 -26.43 18.24 -13.36
C ALA A 186 -25.12 17.51 -13.68
N PHE A 187 -24.19 17.50 -12.73
CA PHE A 187 -22.94 16.77 -12.86
C PHE A 187 -23.19 15.25 -13.00
N VAL A 188 -24.02 14.69 -12.10
CA VAL A 188 -24.31 13.24 -12.14
C VAL A 188 -24.93 12.85 -13.46
N ARG A 189 -25.92 13.60 -13.96
CA ARG A 189 -26.56 13.33 -15.24
C ARG A 189 -25.61 13.43 -16.44
N GLU A 190 -24.63 14.33 -16.40
CA GLU A 190 -23.70 14.55 -17.51
C GLU A 190 -22.49 13.59 -17.48
N ARG A 191 -22.04 13.20 -16.27
CA ARG A 191 -20.73 12.57 -16.05
C ARG A 191 -20.77 11.18 -15.47
N CYS A 192 -21.90 10.72 -14.97
CA CYS A 192 -22.06 9.40 -14.36
C CYS A 192 -23.01 8.51 -15.17
N GLU A 193 -22.73 7.19 -15.15
CA GLU A 193 -23.60 6.16 -15.74
C GLU A 193 -24.56 5.57 -14.72
#